data_b4d2177b5002b77dc10796a1bc36db9a
#
_entry.id   b4d2177b5002b77dc10796a1bc36db9a
#
_cell.length_a   1.000
_cell.length_b   1.000
_cell.length_c   1.000
_cell.angle_alpha   90.00
_cell.angle_beta   90.00
_cell.angle_gamma   90.00
#
_symmetry.space_group_name_H-M   'P 1'
#
loop_
_entity.id
_entity.type
_entity.pdbx_description
1 polymer ?
#
loop_
_entity_poly.entity_id
_entity_poly.type
_entity_poly.pdbx_seq_one_letter_code
_entity_poly.pdbx_strand_id
1 'polypeptide(L)'
;EYTEVTVQLPKKEEQDWIAKFFKHLDTLITLHQRKLEKLVQIRKAFAERCFLQSRKEFVMAFTKEADFEEAVVKLLIERGWKDGVLKNYTEQQLIQNWANILFENNRGIDRLNDYPLTDGEMQQIMEQVMNAKTPMKLNKFINGKSVLIKRDNPDDKLNFGKEVSLKIYDRLEIAAGLSRYQIAEQPKFPTKSKILNDRRGDLMLLINGMPVI
;
A
#
# COMPACT_ATOMS: atom_id res chain seq x y z
N GLU A 1 53.81 -33.23 13.08
CA GLU A 1 53.80 -32.28 14.25
C GLU A 1 52.35 -31.95 14.52
N TYR A 2 51.82 -32.44 15.64
CA TYR A 2 50.45 -32.01 16.07
C TYR A 2 50.65 -30.83 17.01
N THR A 3 50.14 -29.68 16.66
CA THR A 3 50.09 -28.51 17.53
C THR A 3 49.04 -28.73 18.60
N GLU A 4 49.42 -28.80 19.86
CA GLU A 4 48.52 -28.81 21.01
C GLU A 4 47.76 -27.48 21.06
N VAL A 5 46.46 -27.53 20.88
CA VAL A 5 45.58 -26.37 21.04
C VAL A 5 45.09 -26.34 22.48
N THR A 6 45.59 -25.40 23.26
CA THR A 6 45.13 -25.20 24.64
C THR A 6 43.81 -24.43 24.62
N VAL A 7 42.72 -25.09 24.97
CA VAL A 7 41.40 -24.46 25.10
C VAL A 7 41.17 -24.06 26.55
N GLN A 8 41.00 -22.77 26.82
CA GLN A 8 40.59 -22.29 28.13
C GLN A 8 39.08 -22.44 28.30
N LEU A 9 38.67 -23.28 29.27
CA LEU A 9 37.28 -23.45 29.62
C LEU A 9 36.83 -22.36 30.60
N PRO A 10 35.58 -21.81 30.43
CA PRO A 10 35.02 -20.85 31.38
C PRO A 10 34.90 -21.43 32.79
N LYS A 11 34.90 -20.59 33.82
CA LYS A 11 34.65 -21.03 35.20
C LYS A 11 33.28 -21.66 35.34
N LYS A 12 33.11 -22.53 36.33
CA LYS A 12 31.82 -23.28 36.53
C LYS A 12 30.62 -22.36 36.66
N GLU A 13 30.73 -21.23 37.30
CA GLU A 13 29.66 -20.23 37.43
C GLU A 13 29.26 -19.62 36.06
N GLU A 14 30.24 -19.37 35.20
CA GLU A 14 30.03 -18.88 33.84
C GLU A 14 29.38 -19.94 32.96
N GLN A 15 29.75 -21.21 33.11
CA GLN A 15 29.14 -22.34 32.43
C GLN A 15 27.66 -22.49 32.81
N ASP A 16 27.35 -22.37 34.11
CA ASP A 16 25.98 -22.43 34.61
C ASP A 16 25.12 -21.25 34.10
N TRP A 17 25.74 -20.08 34.00
CA TRP A 17 25.05 -18.90 33.44
C TRP A 17 24.80 -19.05 31.94
N ILE A 18 25.76 -19.52 31.19
CA ILE A 18 25.63 -19.82 29.75
C ILE A 18 24.55 -20.88 29.51
N ALA A 19 24.55 -21.95 30.31
CA ALA A 19 23.51 -23.00 30.20
C ALA A 19 22.11 -22.46 30.48
N LYS A 20 21.92 -21.61 31.49
CA LYS A 20 20.65 -20.94 31.79
C LYS A 20 20.23 -20.01 30.65
N PHE A 21 21.16 -19.28 30.08
CA PHE A 21 20.91 -18.38 28.96
C PHE A 21 20.39 -19.14 27.72
N PHE A 22 21.08 -20.24 27.33
CA PHE A 22 20.63 -21.07 26.21
C PHE A 22 19.27 -21.71 26.48
N LYS A 23 19.01 -22.20 27.69
CA LYS A 23 17.69 -22.74 28.05
C LYS A 23 16.57 -21.67 27.94
N HIS A 24 16.88 -20.43 28.27
CA HIS A 24 15.93 -19.31 28.07
C HIS A 24 15.67 -19.05 26.59
N LEU A 25 16.72 -19.04 25.76
CA LEU A 25 16.59 -18.87 24.30
C LEU A 25 15.75 -19.99 23.68
N ASP A 26 15.99 -21.24 24.05
CA ASP A 26 15.19 -22.39 23.56
C ASP A 26 13.71 -22.25 23.94
N THR A 27 13.42 -21.76 25.14
CA THR A 27 12.05 -21.48 25.59
C THR A 27 11.41 -20.38 24.76
N LEU A 28 12.11 -19.29 24.47
CA LEU A 28 11.63 -18.19 23.63
C LEU A 28 11.41 -18.64 22.19
N ILE A 29 12.31 -19.40 21.62
CA ILE A 29 12.18 -19.97 20.26
C ILE A 29 10.94 -20.84 20.19
N THR A 30 10.76 -21.75 21.16
CA THR A 30 9.60 -22.65 21.22
C THR A 30 8.27 -21.86 21.33
N LEU A 31 8.23 -20.82 22.15
CA LEU A 31 7.06 -19.95 22.29
C LEU A 31 6.75 -19.19 20.99
N HIS A 32 7.78 -18.70 20.30
CA HIS A 32 7.61 -18.02 19.03
C HIS A 32 7.13 -18.97 17.92
N GLN A 33 7.66 -20.19 17.86
CA GLN A 33 7.21 -21.22 16.92
C GLN A 33 5.72 -21.56 17.14
N ARG A 34 5.30 -21.80 18.39
CA ARG A 34 3.89 -22.05 18.73
C ARG A 34 2.98 -20.88 18.39
N LYS A 35 3.44 -19.65 18.59
CA LYS A 35 2.68 -18.45 18.21
C LYS A 35 2.52 -18.34 16.69
N LEU A 36 3.58 -18.65 15.94
CA LEU A 36 3.55 -18.65 14.49
C LEU A 36 2.57 -19.73 13.96
N GLU A 37 2.64 -20.95 14.49
CA GLU A 37 1.73 -22.02 14.13
C GLU A 37 0.26 -21.66 14.38
N LYS A 38 -0.04 -21.06 15.55
CA LYS A 38 -1.39 -20.56 15.85
C LYS A 38 -1.85 -19.51 14.86
N LEU A 39 -0.99 -18.57 14.50
CA LEU A 39 -1.31 -17.52 13.52
C LEU A 39 -1.58 -18.10 12.12
N VAL A 40 -0.81 -19.10 11.71
CA VAL A 40 -1.03 -19.83 10.45
C VAL A 40 -2.37 -20.56 10.48
N GLN A 41 -2.71 -21.24 11.58
CA GLN A 41 -4.02 -21.90 11.74
C GLN A 41 -5.18 -20.91 11.71
N ILE A 42 -5.07 -19.77 12.40
CA ILE A 42 -6.09 -18.71 12.38
C ILE A 42 -6.27 -18.18 10.97
N ARG A 43 -5.17 -17.89 10.26
CA ARG A 43 -5.20 -17.43 8.87
C ARG A 43 -5.89 -18.45 7.96
N LYS A 44 -5.59 -19.74 8.11
CA LYS A 44 -6.20 -20.82 7.33
C LYS A 44 -7.70 -20.93 7.62
N ALA A 45 -8.10 -20.95 8.89
CA ALA A 45 -9.50 -20.99 9.30
C ALA A 45 -10.28 -19.76 8.82
N PHE A 46 -9.66 -18.58 8.86
CA PHE A 46 -10.26 -17.34 8.36
C PHE A 46 -10.42 -17.37 6.84
N ALA A 47 -9.40 -17.83 6.10
CA ALA A 47 -9.47 -18.00 4.66
C ALA A 47 -10.55 -19.02 4.25
N GLU A 48 -10.63 -20.15 4.93
CA GLU A 48 -11.68 -21.17 4.69
C GLU A 48 -13.08 -20.60 4.99
N ARG A 49 -13.24 -19.87 6.07
CA ARG A 49 -14.52 -19.25 6.45
C ARG A 49 -14.95 -18.18 5.46
N CYS A 50 -14.03 -17.31 5.02
CA CYS A 50 -14.28 -16.33 3.96
C CYS A 50 -14.64 -17.02 2.64
N PHE A 51 -13.95 -18.12 2.30
CA PHE A 51 -14.20 -18.86 1.06
C PHE A 51 -15.53 -19.61 1.08
N LEU A 52 -15.91 -20.21 2.22
CA LEU A 52 -17.19 -20.90 2.39
C LEU A 52 -18.38 -19.92 2.46
N GLN A 53 -18.19 -18.76 3.07
CA GLN A 53 -19.21 -17.72 3.10
C GLN A 53 -19.43 -17.09 1.73
N SER A 54 -18.35 -16.79 0.99
CA SER A 54 -18.43 -16.39 -0.42
C SER A 54 -19.10 -17.45 -1.30
N ARG A 55 -18.83 -18.74 -1.08
CA ARG A 55 -19.45 -19.81 -1.89
C ARG A 55 -20.97 -19.93 -1.68
N LYS A 56 -21.48 -19.66 -0.49
CA LYS A 56 -22.93 -19.71 -0.21
C LYS A 56 -23.69 -18.53 -0.80
N GLU A 57 -23.07 -17.37 -0.92
CA GLU A 57 -23.68 -16.17 -1.49
C GLU A 57 -23.40 -16.02 -3.00
N PHE A 58 -22.36 -16.67 -3.53
CA PHE A 58 -21.88 -16.52 -4.91
C PHE A 58 -22.35 -17.61 -5.89
N VAL A 59 -23.37 -18.39 -5.56
CA VAL A 59 -24.06 -19.23 -6.56
C VAL A 59 -25.19 -18.40 -7.22
N MET A 60 -24.91 -17.17 -7.60
CA MET A 60 -25.67 -16.49 -8.64
C MET A 60 -24.93 -16.74 -9.95
N ALA A 61 -25.51 -17.55 -10.82
CA ALA A 61 -25.06 -17.67 -12.19
C ALA A 61 -25.29 -16.33 -12.87
N PHE A 62 -24.25 -15.48 -12.91
CA PHE A 62 -24.32 -14.23 -13.67
C PHE A 62 -24.39 -14.60 -15.15
N THR A 63 -25.45 -14.17 -15.80
CA THR A 63 -25.63 -14.39 -17.23
C THR A 63 -24.98 -13.30 -18.07
N LYS A 64 -24.69 -12.16 -17.45
CA LYS A 64 -24.03 -11.00 -18.08
C LYS A 64 -22.86 -10.53 -17.22
N GLU A 65 -21.80 -10.15 -17.89
CA GLU A 65 -20.59 -9.60 -17.26
C GLU A 65 -20.89 -8.34 -16.43
N ALA A 66 -21.75 -7.47 -16.93
CA ALA A 66 -22.19 -6.26 -16.24
C ALA A 66 -22.86 -6.53 -14.87
N ASP A 67 -23.66 -7.60 -14.78
CA ASP A 67 -24.31 -7.99 -13.52
C ASP A 67 -23.28 -8.48 -12.49
N PHE A 68 -22.22 -9.14 -12.97
CA PHE A 68 -21.11 -9.58 -12.14
C PHE A 68 -20.28 -8.39 -11.65
N GLU A 69 -19.91 -7.47 -12.53
CA GLU A 69 -19.18 -6.24 -12.16
C GLU A 69 -19.94 -5.43 -11.11
N GLU A 70 -21.25 -5.23 -11.30
CA GLU A 70 -22.10 -4.52 -10.34
C GLU A 70 -22.15 -5.22 -8.98
N ALA A 71 -22.24 -6.55 -8.94
CA ALA A 71 -22.23 -7.32 -7.70
C ALA A 71 -20.87 -7.21 -6.97
N VAL A 72 -19.75 -7.23 -7.72
CA VAL A 72 -18.42 -7.04 -7.16
C VAL A 72 -18.27 -5.64 -6.56
N VAL A 73 -18.73 -4.61 -7.27
CA VAL A 73 -18.68 -3.22 -6.77
C VAL A 73 -19.50 -3.07 -5.50
N LYS A 74 -20.71 -3.62 -5.44
CA LYS A 74 -21.54 -3.62 -4.22
C LYS A 74 -20.83 -4.28 -3.05
N LEU A 75 -20.24 -5.45 -3.27
CA LEU A 75 -19.49 -6.16 -2.24
C LEU A 75 -18.28 -5.37 -1.74
N LEU A 76 -17.57 -4.68 -2.64
CA LEU A 76 -16.43 -3.84 -2.28
C LEU A 76 -16.87 -2.64 -1.43
N ILE A 77 -18.00 -1.99 -1.79
CA ILE A 77 -18.57 -0.89 -1.01
C ILE A 77 -18.94 -1.35 0.40
N GLU A 78 -19.59 -2.50 0.55
CA GLU A 78 -19.93 -3.10 1.86
C GLU A 78 -18.69 -3.41 2.69
N ARG A 79 -17.56 -3.68 2.03
CA ARG A 79 -16.26 -3.96 2.69
C ARG A 79 -15.39 -2.72 2.93
N GLY A 80 -15.93 -1.52 2.71
CA GLY A 80 -15.27 -0.27 3.08
C GLY A 80 -14.71 0.55 1.92
N TRP A 81 -14.88 0.13 0.66
CA TRP A 81 -14.51 0.90 -0.54
C TRP A 81 -15.61 1.91 -0.90
N LYS A 82 -15.90 2.85 0.01
CA LYS A 82 -17.09 3.70 -0.03
C LYS A 82 -16.83 5.16 -0.42
N ASP A 83 -15.56 5.55 -0.62
CA ASP A 83 -15.18 6.96 -0.80
C ASP A 83 -15.29 7.43 -2.25
N GLY A 84 -15.96 6.65 -3.09
CA GLY A 84 -16.37 7.01 -4.44
C GLY A 84 -16.16 5.90 -5.46
N VAL A 85 -17.09 5.87 -6.44
CA VAL A 85 -17.00 5.01 -7.63
C VAL A 85 -16.77 5.91 -8.83
N LEU A 86 -15.60 5.80 -9.45
CA LEU A 86 -15.14 6.62 -10.57
C LEU A 86 -15.43 5.86 -11.86
N LYS A 87 -16.50 6.27 -12.59
CA LYS A 87 -16.93 5.55 -13.78
C LYS A 87 -16.31 6.11 -15.06
N ASN A 88 -15.73 5.24 -15.87
CA ASN A 88 -15.15 5.57 -17.18
C ASN A 88 -14.08 6.68 -17.17
N TYR A 89 -13.35 6.83 -16.06
CA TYR A 89 -12.31 7.84 -15.94
C TYR A 89 -11.17 7.54 -16.92
N THR A 90 -10.67 8.58 -17.55
CA THR A 90 -9.43 8.52 -18.33
C THR A 90 -8.22 8.52 -17.39
N GLU A 91 -7.05 8.09 -17.88
CA GLU A 91 -5.78 8.17 -17.14
C GLU A 91 -5.53 9.58 -16.57
N GLN A 92 -5.77 10.61 -17.39
CA GLN A 92 -5.60 12.00 -16.95
C GLN A 92 -6.55 12.40 -15.82
N GLN A 93 -7.81 11.94 -15.87
CA GLN A 93 -8.78 12.17 -14.79
C GLN A 93 -8.41 11.42 -13.52
N LEU A 94 -7.85 10.22 -13.61
CA LEU A 94 -7.33 9.48 -12.47
C LEU A 94 -6.12 10.19 -11.84
N ILE A 95 -5.20 10.71 -12.64
CA ILE A 95 -4.06 11.50 -12.18
C ILE A 95 -4.55 12.77 -11.47
N GLN A 96 -5.55 13.47 -12.04
CA GLN A 96 -6.14 14.65 -11.42
C GLN A 96 -6.84 14.33 -10.10
N ASN A 97 -7.58 13.21 -10.03
CA ASN A 97 -8.18 12.75 -8.78
C ASN A 97 -7.10 12.48 -7.71
N TRP A 98 -5.99 11.86 -8.11
CA TRP A 98 -4.86 11.65 -7.21
C TRP A 98 -4.21 12.96 -6.75
N ALA A 99 -4.01 13.92 -7.66
CA ALA A 99 -3.48 15.25 -7.33
C ALA A 99 -4.34 15.98 -6.29
N ASN A 100 -5.66 15.91 -6.45
CA ASN A 100 -6.61 16.53 -5.51
C ASN A 100 -6.51 15.87 -4.12
N ILE A 101 -6.44 14.55 -4.05
CA ILE A 101 -6.30 13.82 -2.79
C ILE A 101 -4.95 14.12 -2.13
N LEU A 102 -3.86 14.14 -2.91
CA LEU A 102 -2.53 14.51 -2.39
C LEU A 102 -2.53 15.92 -1.84
N PHE A 103 -3.17 16.87 -2.53
CA PHE A 103 -3.30 18.24 -2.06
C PHE A 103 -4.04 18.29 -0.71
N GLU A 104 -5.19 17.63 -0.60
CA GLU A 104 -5.97 17.61 0.64
C GLU A 104 -5.19 17.00 1.81
N ASN A 105 -4.50 15.87 1.56
CA ASN A 105 -3.72 15.18 2.57
C ASN A 105 -2.42 15.90 2.98
N ASN A 106 -1.92 16.80 2.15
CA ASN A 106 -0.70 17.58 2.39
C ASN A 106 -0.96 19.07 2.54
N ARG A 107 -2.21 19.46 2.73
CA ARG A 107 -2.59 20.84 2.98
C ARG A 107 -2.08 21.28 4.35
N GLY A 108 -1.11 22.18 4.38
CA GLY A 108 -0.49 22.65 5.61
C GLY A 108 0.62 23.65 5.36
N ILE A 109 0.97 24.44 6.38
CA ILE A 109 1.87 25.58 6.29
C ILE A 109 3.26 25.22 5.77
N ASP A 110 3.77 24.05 6.16
CA ASP A 110 5.12 23.59 5.78
C ASP A 110 5.13 22.71 4.52
N ARG A 111 4.01 22.63 3.78
CA ARG A 111 3.88 21.77 2.61
C ARG A 111 3.25 22.50 1.43
N LEU A 112 1.98 22.25 1.14
CA LEU A 112 1.29 22.81 -0.03
C LEU A 112 0.54 24.10 0.27
N ASN A 113 0.39 24.47 1.54
CA ASN A 113 -0.48 25.55 1.98
C ASN A 113 -1.91 25.38 1.40
N ASP A 114 -2.47 26.45 0.84
CA ASP A 114 -3.77 26.41 0.16
C ASP A 114 -3.64 26.41 -1.38
N TYR A 115 -2.48 26.05 -1.90
CA TYR A 115 -2.21 26.06 -3.33
C TYR A 115 -2.11 24.62 -3.88
N PRO A 116 -2.97 24.24 -4.85
CA PRO A 116 -2.98 22.89 -5.42
C PRO A 116 -1.67 22.57 -6.15
N LEU A 117 -1.51 21.28 -6.43
CA LEU A 117 -0.39 20.78 -7.23
C LEU A 117 -0.56 21.17 -8.70
N THR A 118 0.53 21.57 -9.32
CA THR A 118 0.61 21.80 -10.77
C THR A 118 0.88 20.49 -11.51
N ASP A 119 0.68 20.49 -12.84
CA ASP A 119 1.01 19.34 -13.68
C ASP A 119 2.50 19.00 -13.62
N GLY A 120 3.39 20.00 -13.55
CA GLY A 120 4.83 19.81 -13.41
C GLY A 120 5.21 19.15 -12.09
N GLU A 121 4.56 19.54 -10.99
CA GLU A 121 4.75 18.93 -9.67
C GLU A 121 4.23 17.50 -9.65
N MET A 122 3.08 17.24 -10.28
CA MET A 122 2.56 15.86 -10.41
C MET A 122 3.48 14.97 -11.22
N GLN A 123 4.11 15.50 -12.28
CA GLN A 123 5.10 14.76 -13.05
C GLN A 123 6.30 14.38 -12.19
N GLN A 124 6.83 15.29 -11.36
CA GLN A 124 7.92 14.98 -10.42
C GLN A 124 7.55 13.85 -9.45
N ILE A 125 6.30 13.84 -8.94
CA ILE A 125 5.79 12.78 -8.06
C ILE A 125 5.72 11.45 -8.79
N MET A 126 5.13 11.44 -9.99
CA MET A 126 4.98 10.24 -10.82
C MET A 126 6.33 9.62 -11.16
N GLU A 127 7.32 10.41 -11.54
CA GLU A 127 8.67 9.92 -11.83
C GLU A 127 9.31 9.23 -10.63
N GLN A 128 9.17 9.80 -9.43
CA GLN A 128 9.71 9.19 -8.20
C GLN A 128 9.00 7.87 -7.85
N VAL A 129 7.68 7.79 -8.04
CA VAL A 129 6.91 6.57 -7.81
C VAL A 129 7.23 5.51 -8.84
N MET A 130 7.29 5.86 -10.13
CA MET A 130 7.62 4.94 -11.22
C MET A 130 9.06 4.41 -11.13
N ASN A 131 9.98 5.18 -10.57
CA ASN A 131 11.34 4.74 -10.29
C ASN A 131 11.43 3.72 -9.14
N ALA A 132 10.39 3.55 -8.36
CA ALA A 132 10.29 2.54 -7.31
C ALA A 132 9.91 1.16 -7.89
N LYS A 133 10.73 0.63 -8.81
CA LYS A 133 10.47 -0.59 -9.63
C LYS A 133 10.32 -1.89 -8.84
N THR A 134 10.55 -1.92 -7.54
CA THR A 134 10.47 -3.15 -6.75
C THR A 134 9.39 -3.04 -5.66
N PRO A 135 8.70 -4.14 -5.33
CA PRO A 135 7.68 -4.14 -4.26
C PRO A 135 8.21 -3.59 -2.94
N MET A 136 9.48 -3.87 -2.61
CA MET A 136 10.12 -3.36 -1.40
C MET A 136 10.27 -1.83 -1.42
N LYS A 137 10.55 -1.22 -2.58
CA LYS A 137 10.65 0.24 -2.73
C LYS A 137 9.27 0.89 -2.66
N LEU A 138 8.25 0.26 -3.25
CA LEU A 138 6.85 0.72 -3.19
C LEU A 138 6.30 0.65 -1.77
N ASN A 139 6.58 -0.43 -1.02
CA ASN A 139 6.18 -0.56 0.37
C ASN A 139 6.74 0.53 1.29
N LYS A 140 7.84 1.20 0.91
CA LYS A 140 8.36 2.33 1.66
C LYS A 140 7.38 3.51 1.70
N PHE A 141 6.61 3.73 0.63
CA PHE A 141 5.57 4.77 0.61
C PHE A 141 4.45 4.47 1.59
N ILE A 142 3.99 3.22 1.65
CA ILE A 142 2.98 2.75 2.62
C ILE A 142 3.49 2.94 4.06
N ASN A 143 4.80 2.78 4.28
CA ASN A 143 5.45 3.00 5.58
C ASN A 143 5.78 4.48 5.87
N GLY A 144 5.23 5.42 5.10
CA GLY A 144 5.35 6.85 5.35
C GLY A 144 6.55 7.53 4.69
N LYS A 145 7.20 6.89 3.69
CA LYS A 145 8.20 7.58 2.88
C LYS A 145 7.53 8.71 2.10
N SER A 146 8.08 9.91 2.24
CA SER A 146 7.65 11.09 1.49
C SER A 146 8.31 11.15 0.11
N VAL A 147 7.67 11.87 -0.81
CA VAL A 147 8.26 12.34 -2.07
C VAL A 147 8.68 13.80 -1.91
N LEU A 148 9.78 14.18 -2.52
CA LEU A 148 10.27 15.54 -2.55
C LEU A 148 9.92 16.15 -3.89
N ILE A 149 9.26 17.30 -3.88
CA ILE A 149 8.97 18.08 -5.08
C ILE A 149 9.58 19.47 -4.96
N LYS A 150 9.97 20.05 -6.08
CA LYS A 150 10.29 21.45 -6.16
C LYS A 150 9.02 22.20 -6.55
N ARG A 151 8.56 23.11 -5.66
CA ARG A 151 7.35 23.91 -5.91
C ARG A 151 7.55 24.81 -7.12
N ASP A 152 6.62 24.74 -8.07
CA ASP A 152 6.58 25.58 -9.27
C ASP A 152 5.27 26.36 -9.42
N ASN A 153 4.34 26.23 -8.45
CA ASN A 153 3.12 27.01 -8.44
C ASN A 153 3.42 28.49 -8.15
N PRO A 154 3.15 29.42 -9.09
CA PRO A 154 3.49 30.84 -8.95
C PRO A 154 2.66 31.55 -7.88
N ASP A 155 1.50 31.03 -7.52
CA ASP A 155 0.62 31.59 -6.49
C ASP A 155 1.15 31.34 -5.08
N ASP A 156 1.92 30.25 -4.88
CA ASP A 156 2.57 29.92 -3.61
C ASP A 156 3.90 30.66 -3.45
N LYS A 157 3.83 31.97 -3.24
CA LYS A 157 5.02 32.83 -3.09
C LYS A 157 5.95 32.42 -1.95
N LEU A 158 5.41 31.77 -0.92
CA LEU A 158 6.18 31.28 0.24
C LEU A 158 7.10 30.12 -0.11
N ASN A 159 6.62 29.16 -0.89
CA ASN A 159 7.32 27.92 -1.19
C ASN A 159 7.82 27.86 -2.65
N PHE A 160 7.52 28.84 -3.48
CA PHE A 160 7.99 28.86 -4.87
C PHE A 160 9.50 28.63 -4.97
N GLY A 161 9.89 27.63 -5.77
CA GLY A 161 11.27 27.24 -5.98
C GLY A 161 11.90 26.43 -4.84
N LYS A 162 11.21 26.23 -3.70
CA LYS A 162 11.70 25.42 -2.57
C LYS A 162 11.32 23.95 -2.74
N GLU A 163 12.10 23.09 -2.09
CA GLU A 163 11.75 21.68 -1.97
C GLU A 163 10.74 21.48 -0.84
N VAL A 164 9.68 20.75 -1.15
CA VAL A 164 8.60 20.40 -0.22
C VAL A 164 8.45 18.89 -0.17
N SER A 165 8.27 18.37 1.04
CA SER A 165 8.10 16.95 1.28
C SER A 165 6.62 16.60 1.40
N LEU A 166 6.13 15.69 0.54
CA LEU A 166 4.74 15.25 0.51
C LEU A 166 4.62 13.78 0.95
N LYS A 167 3.64 13.49 1.77
CA LYS A 167 3.25 12.11 2.11
C LYS A 167 2.25 11.59 1.08
N ILE A 168 2.51 10.42 0.53
CA ILE A 168 1.55 9.69 -0.32
C ILE A 168 0.58 8.91 0.58
N TYR A 169 1.13 8.23 1.60
CA TYR A 169 0.36 7.53 2.61
C TYR A 169 0.80 7.96 4.01
N ASP A 170 -0.15 8.01 4.93
CA ASP A 170 0.15 8.06 6.35
C ASP A 170 -0.14 6.70 6.99
N ARG A 171 0.86 6.15 7.66
CA ARG A 171 0.74 4.81 8.27
C ARG A 171 -0.33 4.76 9.35
N LEU A 172 -0.49 5.84 10.10
CA LEU A 172 -1.49 5.92 11.17
C LEU A 172 -2.90 6.03 10.57
N GLU A 173 -3.07 6.79 9.50
CA GLU A 173 -4.35 6.91 8.79
C GLU A 173 -4.76 5.58 8.15
N ILE A 174 -3.82 4.86 7.53
CA ILE A 174 -4.09 3.52 6.99
C ILE A 174 -4.52 2.56 8.10
N ALA A 175 -3.82 2.56 9.23
CA ALA A 175 -4.14 1.70 10.37
C ALA A 175 -5.49 2.05 11.02
N ALA A 176 -5.88 3.32 10.98
CA ALA A 176 -7.16 3.81 11.50
C ALA A 176 -8.31 3.72 10.48
N GLY A 177 -8.06 3.28 9.24
CA GLY A 177 -9.06 3.24 8.18
C GLY A 177 -9.52 4.62 7.69
N LEU A 178 -8.68 5.64 7.87
CA LEU A 178 -8.97 7.04 7.47
C LEU A 178 -8.51 7.35 6.05
N SER A 179 -7.80 6.43 5.37
CA SER A 179 -7.46 6.57 3.96
C SER A 179 -8.69 6.55 3.07
N ARG A 180 -8.60 7.18 1.89
CA ARG A 180 -9.66 7.14 0.89
C ARG A 180 -9.59 5.86 0.09
N TYR A 181 -10.69 5.12 0.07
CA TYR A 181 -10.86 3.85 -0.64
C TYR A 181 -11.85 4.05 -1.78
N GLN A 182 -11.36 4.14 -3.01
CA GLN A 182 -12.16 4.40 -4.21
C GLN A 182 -12.09 3.22 -5.18
N ILE A 183 -13.13 3.06 -5.98
CA ILE A 183 -13.23 2.07 -7.05
C ILE A 183 -13.30 2.82 -8.39
N ALA A 184 -12.41 2.52 -9.32
CA ALA A 184 -12.52 3.00 -10.69
C ALA A 184 -13.12 1.87 -11.55
N GLU A 185 -14.33 2.11 -12.07
CA GLU A 185 -15.01 1.24 -13.01
C GLU A 185 -14.63 1.61 -14.43
N GLN A 186 -14.22 0.61 -15.21
CA GLN A 186 -13.90 0.72 -16.62
C GLN A 186 -12.97 1.90 -16.95
N PRO A 187 -11.82 2.04 -16.25
CA PRO A 187 -10.89 3.11 -16.52
C PRO A 187 -10.31 2.98 -17.93
N LYS A 188 -10.09 4.12 -18.59
CA LYS A 188 -9.61 4.20 -19.98
C LYS A 188 -8.16 4.65 -20.01
N PHE A 189 -7.30 3.86 -20.66
CA PHE A 189 -5.89 4.16 -20.83
C PHE A 189 -5.55 4.32 -22.32
N PRO A 190 -4.88 5.39 -22.72
CA PRO A 190 -4.49 5.59 -24.11
C PRO A 190 -3.53 4.49 -24.56
N THR A 191 -3.73 4.01 -25.77
CA THR A 191 -2.76 3.11 -26.41
C THR A 191 -1.74 3.92 -27.20
N LYS A 192 -0.49 3.43 -27.21
CA LYS A 192 0.58 4.04 -28.04
C LYS A 192 0.36 3.85 -29.54
N SER A 193 -0.53 2.95 -29.92
CA SER A 193 -0.85 2.63 -31.31
C SER A 193 -2.01 3.47 -31.80
N LYS A 194 -1.84 4.16 -32.94
CA LYS A 194 -2.93 4.92 -33.61
C LYS A 194 -4.02 4.03 -34.22
N ILE A 195 -3.79 2.73 -34.29
CA ILE A 195 -4.69 1.75 -34.94
C ILE A 195 -5.57 1.02 -33.91
N LEU A 196 -5.12 0.92 -32.66
CA LEU A 196 -5.82 0.21 -31.60
C LEU A 196 -6.63 1.20 -30.76
N ASN A 197 -7.84 0.79 -30.37
CA ASN A 197 -8.66 1.54 -29.43
C ASN A 197 -7.96 1.61 -28.06
N ASP A 198 -8.35 2.61 -27.27
CA ASP A 198 -7.89 2.75 -25.90
C ASP A 198 -8.17 1.49 -25.09
N ARG A 199 -7.24 1.12 -24.24
CA ARG A 199 -7.42 -0.01 -23.32
C ARG A 199 -8.42 0.39 -22.27
N ARG A 200 -9.35 -0.52 -21.99
CA ARG A 200 -10.30 -0.39 -20.89
C ARG A 200 -9.99 -1.47 -19.87
N GLY A 201 -9.86 -1.08 -18.61
CA GLY A 201 -9.81 -2.03 -17.51
C GLY A 201 -11.22 -2.31 -17.00
N ASP A 202 -11.44 -3.42 -16.31
CA ASP A 202 -12.73 -3.75 -15.69
C ASP A 202 -12.90 -2.96 -14.39
N LEU A 203 -12.07 -3.25 -13.39
CA LEU A 203 -12.08 -2.58 -12.10
C LEU A 203 -10.64 -2.26 -11.66
N MET A 204 -10.47 -1.10 -11.04
CA MET A 204 -9.21 -0.70 -10.40
C MET A 204 -9.51 -0.17 -9.00
N LEU A 205 -8.78 -0.68 -8.01
CA LEU A 205 -8.89 -0.25 -6.63
C LEU A 205 -7.86 0.83 -6.34
N LEU A 206 -8.29 1.92 -5.72
CA LEU A 206 -7.45 3.08 -5.42
C LEU A 206 -7.44 3.34 -3.92
N ILE A 207 -6.26 3.47 -3.33
CA ILE A 207 -6.07 3.96 -1.96
C ILE A 207 -5.38 5.30 -2.02
N ASN A 208 -6.00 6.33 -1.47
CA ASN A 208 -5.56 7.72 -1.58
C ASN A 208 -5.27 8.14 -3.04
N GLY A 209 -6.06 7.64 -3.99
CA GLY A 209 -5.93 7.93 -5.42
C GLY A 209 -4.88 7.10 -6.15
N MET A 210 -4.03 6.34 -5.45
CA MET A 210 -3.05 5.43 -6.08
C MET A 210 -3.64 4.05 -6.34
N PRO A 211 -3.41 3.48 -7.52
CA PRO A 211 -3.83 2.12 -7.83
C PRO A 211 -3.07 1.10 -6.97
N VAL A 212 -3.79 0.13 -6.43
CA VAL A 212 -3.24 -0.96 -5.63
C VAL A 212 -3.45 -2.34 -6.27
N ILE A 213 -4.40 -2.43 -7.18
CA ILE A 213 -4.69 -3.58 -8.06
C ILE A 213 -5.27 -3.04 -9.37
#